data_8b35645c75dd233d1135a858ba9fc54e
#
_entry.id   8b35645c75dd233d1135a858ba9fc54e
#
_cell.length_a   1.000
_cell.length_b   1.000
_cell.length_c   1.000
_cell.angle_alpha   90.00
_cell.angle_beta   90.00
_cell.angle_gamma   90.00
#
_symmetry.space_group_name_H-M   'P 1'
#
loop_
_entity.id
_entity.type
_entity.pdbx_description
1 polymer ?
#
loop_
_entity_poly.entity_id
_entity_poly.type
_entity_poly.pdbx_seq_one_letter_code
_entity_poly.pdbx_strand_id
1 'polypeptide(L)'
;MVGEDQTVETVYEDTLYDIARTYGLGSEELIRVNPGIDPWLPGAGKKIIVPGRHILPPGPREGIVVNLPEHRLYYYPKPKRGGPRLVISYPVSIGKMDWRTPLGLTRVMAKQKDPTWYPPESVRMEHLKDGDPLPASVPPGPNNPLGQYALRLAAGKGTYLIHGTNNPIAVGLPVTHGCIRMYPEDVAALFPMIAVGTPVRLINEPVKVAWIDGELLLEAHPPVDAQGQSFEPNLDQFSELLRAAVGDSTLAIHWDYAREVLQKADGVIATVGLEADLSAVRGPDLDK
;
A
#
# COMPACT_ATOMS: atom_id res chain seq x y z
N MET A 1 11.91 -7.79 0.93
CA MET A 1 11.86 -6.33 0.68
C MET A 1 11.90 -6.07 -0.81
N VAL A 2 11.29 -4.99 -1.30
CA VAL A 2 11.31 -4.53 -2.69
C VAL A 2 11.50 -3.03 -2.76
N GLY A 3 11.96 -2.52 -3.92
CA GLY A 3 12.14 -1.10 -4.18
C GLY A 3 13.40 -0.49 -3.57
N GLU A 4 13.58 0.81 -3.76
CA GLU A 4 14.72 1.58 -3.30
C GLU A 4 14.28 2.98 -2.87
N ASP A 5 14.82 3.47 -1.75
CA ASP A 5 14.61 4.85 -1.34
C ASP A 5 15.48 5.78 -2.17
N GLN A 6 14.95 6.94 -2.51
CA GLN A 6 15.64 7.95 -3.31
C GLN A 6 15.44 9.34 -2.71
N THR A 7 16.25 10.27 -3.13
CA THR A 7 16.04 11.70 -2.90
C THR A 7 16.07 12.41 -4.24
N VAL A 8 15.04 13.18 -4.52
CA VAL A 8 14.92 13.96 -5.75
C VAL A 8 14.87 15.43 -5.45
N GLU A 9 15.34 16.26 -6.38
CA GLU A 9 15.28 17.72 -6.26
C GLU A 9 14.17 18.22 -7.19
N THR A 10 13.30 19.08 -6.64
CA THR A 10 12.16 19.62 -7.39
C THR A 10 12.58 20.67 -8.41
N VAL A 11 11.84 20.71 -9.53
CA VAL A 11 11.82 21.85 -10.45
C VAL A 11 10.57 22.70 -10.22
N TYR A 12 10.47 23.86 -10.89
CA TYR A 12 9.41 24.83 -10.61
C TYR A 12 7.99 24.30 -10.90
N GLU A 13 7.85 23.44 -11.91
CA GLU A 13 6.59 22.89 -12.37
C GLU A 13 6.11 21.67 -11.59
N ASP A 14 6.97 21.12 -10.71
CA ASP A 14 6.65 19.90 -9.96
C ASP A 14 5.53 20.14 -8.95
N THR A 15 4.71 19.10 -8.78
CA THR A 15 3.88 18.88 -7.60
C THR A 15 4.29 17.58 -6.90
N LEU A 16 4.02 17.44 -5.60
CA LEU A 16 4.27 16.15 -4.92
C LEU A 16 3.36 15.04 -5.49
N TYR A 17 2.22 15.38 -6.08
CA TYR A 17 1.34 14.42 -6.76
C TYR A 17 1.98 13.83 -8.02
N ASP A 18 2.64 14.68 -8.84
CA ASP A 18 3.34 14.23 -10.05
C ASP A 18 4.58 13.41 -9.70
N ILE A 19 5.33 13.83 -8.67
CA ILE A 19 6.49 13.08 -8.16
C ILE A 19 6.03 11.72 -7.63
N ALA A 20 4.96 11.66 -6.80
CA ALA A 20 4.43 10.40 -6.30
C ALA A 20 4.08 9.44 -7.44
N ARG A 21 3.34 9.92 -8.44
CA ARG A 21 2.97 9.14 -9.62
C ARG A 21 4.18 8.67 -10.41
N THR A 22 5.16 9.53 -10.64
CA THR A 22 6.40 9.21 -11.39
C THR A 22 7.19 8.09 -10.73
N TYR A 23 7.22 8.08 -9.39
CA TYR A 23 7.98 7.09 -8.61
C TYR A 23 7.12 5.89 -8.13
N GLY A 24 5.88 5.76 -8.58
CA GLY A 24 5.00 4.66 -8.22
C GLY A 24 4.61 4.63 -6.74
N LEU A 25 4.39 5.81 -6.17
CA LEU A 25 3.94 6.03 -4.79
C LEU A 25 2.51 6.58 -4.75
N GLY A 26 1.84 6.37 -3.62
CA GLY A 26 0.62 7.09 -3.30
C GLY A 26 0.90 8.53 -2.93
N SER A 27 0.00 9.45 -3.27
CA SER A 27 0.19 10.88 -2.96
C SER A 27 0.34 11.13 -1.46
N GLU A 28 -0.47 10.49 -0.62
CA GLU A 28 -0.38 10.63 0.84
C GLU A 28 0.93 10.06 1.40
N GLU A 29 1.40 8.94 0.85
CA GLU A 29 2.67 8.31 1.22
C GLU A 29 3.83 9.31 1.05
N LEU A 30 3.94 9.96 -0.12
CA LEU A 30 4.99 10.93 -0.38
C LEU A 30 4.84 12.19 0.49
N ILE A 31 3.63 12.72 0.65
CA ILE A 31 3.36 13.92 1.46
C ILE A 31 3.73 13.67 2.93
N ARG A 32 3.42 12.50 3.47
CA ARG A 32 3.66 12.15 4.87
C ARG A 32 5.14 12.14 5.24
N VAL A 33 6.01 11.70 4.33
CA VAL A 33 7.47 11.67 4.58
C VAL A 33 8.18 12.99 4.28
N ASN A 34 7.46 13.97 3.71
CA ASN A 34 7.98 15.29 3.39
C ASN A 34 7.16 16.40 4.10
N PRO A 35 7.07 16.38 5.44
CA PRO A 35 6.26 17.34 6.17
C PRO A 35 6.78 18.78 5.95
N GLY A 36 5.84 19.73 5.84
CA GLY A 36 6.17 21.14 5.63
C GLY A 36 6.47 21.53 4.19
N ILE A 37 6.44 20.60 3.24
CA ILE A 37 6.49 20.89 1.80
C ILE A 37 5.05 21.04 1.29
N ASP A 38 4.77 22.15 0.59
CA ASP A 38 3.45 22.34 -0.05
C ASP A 38 3.28 21.32 -1.18
N PRO A 39 2.23 20.48 -1.15
CA PRO A 39 2.06 19.43 -2.15
C PRO A 39 1.79 19.95 -3.57
N TRP A 40 1.23 21.15 -3.70
CA TRP A 40 0.89 21.76 -4.98
C TRP A 40 1.99 22.67 -5.50
N LEU A 41 2.71 23.34 -4.59
CA LEU A 41 3.73 24.34 -4.91
C LEU A 41 4.99 24.10 -4.05
N PRO A 42 5.69 22.98 -4.22
CA PRO A 42 6.89 22.69 -3.44
C PRO A 42 8.00 23.73 -3.66
N GLY A 43 7.99 24.39 -4.83
CA GLY A 43 9.05 25.29 -5.28
C GLY A 43 10.27 24.53 -5.80
N ALA A 44 11.12 25.19 -6.57
CA ALA A 44 12.34 24.60 -7.12
C ALA A 44 13.43 24.38 -6.06
N GLY A 45 14.27 23.36 -6.26
CA GLY A 45 15.46 23.09 -5.42
C GLY A 45 15.14 22.46 -4.05
N LYS A 46 13.92 21.96 -3.84
CA LYS A 46 13.58 21.21 -2.63
C LYS A 46 13.98 19.75 -2.76
N LYS A 47 14.61 19.22 -1.71
CA LYS A 47 14.92 17.78 -1.62
C LYS A 47 13.71 17.04 -1.10
N ILE A 48 13.17 16.13 -1.91
CA ILE A 48 12.02 15.29 -1.61
C ILE A 48 12.51 13.87 -1.36
N ILE A 49 12.17 13.32 -0.20
CA ILE A 49 12.40 11.91 0.13
C ILE A 49 11.34 11.08 -0.58
N VAL A 50 11.78 10.09 -1.35
CA VAL A 50 10.94 9.15 -2.08
C VAL A 50 11.08 7.77 -1.41
N PRO A 51 10.15 7.34 -0.56
CA PRO A 51 10.23 6.10 0.22
C PRO A 51 9.81 4.91 -0.67
N GLY A 52 10.73 4.45 -1.51
CA GLY A 52 10.42 3.38 -2.48
C GLY A 52 10.59 1.96 -1.94
N ARG A 53 11.15 1.77 -0.72
CA ARG A 53 11.33 0.45 -0.12
C ARG A 53 10.10 -0.02 0.63
N HIS A 54 9.74 -1.31 0.44
CA HIS A 54 8.62 -1.92 1.14
C HIS A 54 8.99 -3.31 1.64
N ILE A 55 8.63 -3.62 2.89
CA ILE A 55 8.66 -4.99 3.42
C ILE A 55 7.45 -5.72 2.83
N LEU A 56 7.67 -6.91 2.26
CA LEU A 56 6.57 -7.68 1.68
C LEU A 56 5.58 -8.12 2.76
N PRO A 57 4.27 -8.04 2.50
CA PRO A 57 3.26 -8.48 3.45
C PRO A 57 3.37 -9.97 3.78
N PRO A 58 2.95 -10.39 4.99
CA PRO A 58 3.03 -11.77 5.43
C PRO A 58 2.08 -12.70 4.64
N GLY A 59 2.36 -14.01 4.71
CA GLY A 59 1.55 -15.08 4.14
C GLY A 59 1.90 -15.46 2.70
N PRO A 60 1.01 -16.17 1.99
CA PRO A 60 1.28 -16.73 0.67
C PRO A 60 1.63 -15.65 -0.37
N ARG A 61 2.73 -15.88 -1.11
CA ARG A 61 3.18 -15.01 -2.20
C ARG A 61 2.64 -15.52 -3.54
N GLU A 62 1.34 -15.34 -3.74
CA GLU A 62 0.62 -15.75 -4.95
C GLU A 62 -0.51 -14.78 -5.29
N GLY A 63 -0.79 -14.60 -6.57
CA GLY A 63 -1.88 -13.74 -7.03
C GLY A 63 -1.71 -12.28 -6.61
N ILE A 64 -2.77 -11.66 -6.14
CA ILE A 64 -2.82 -10.28 -5.70
C ILE A 64 -2.96 -10.22 -4.17
N VAL A 65 -2.16 -9.36 -3.53
CA VAL A 65 -2.32 -8.98 -2.11
C VAL A 65 -2.48 -7.48 -2.05
N VAL A 66 -3.53 -6.99 -1.41
CA VAL A 66 -3.73 -5.56 -1.14
C VAL A 66 -3.66 -5.34 0.35
N ASN A 67 -2.68 -4.55 0.79
CA ASN A 67 -2.54 -4.15 2.19
C ASN A 67 -3.20 -2.79 2.38
N LEU A 68 -4.31 -2.76 3.11
CA LEU A 68 -5.13 -1.54 3.23
C LEU A 68 -4.41 -0.39 3.95
N PRO A 69 -3.74 -0.59 5.10
CA PRO A 69 -3.03 0.49 5.80
C PRO A 69 -1.91 1.13 4.98
N GLU A 70 -1.29 0.34 4.11
CA GLU A 70 -0.19 0.74 3.25
C GLU A 70 -0.66 1.42 1.95
N HIS A 71 -1.95 1.30 1.62
CA HIS A 71 -2.51 1.72 0.33
C HIS A 71 -1.72 1.13 -0.85
N ARG A 72 -1.34 -0.17 -0.77
CA ARG A 72 -0.48 -0.82 -1.76
C ARG A 72 -0.98 -2.19 -2.17
N LEU A 73 -0.87 -2.47 -3.46
CA LEU A 73 -1.16 -3.74 -4.10
C LEU A 73 0.16 -4.41 -4.48
N TYR A 74 0.30 -5.69 -4.15
CA TYR A 74 1.39 -6.55 -4.57
C TYR A 74 0.85 -7.64 -5.47
N TYR A 75 1.44 -7.80 -6.64
CA TYR A 75 1.15 -8.90 -7.55
C TYR A 75 2.34 -9.86 -7.59
N TYR A 76 2.07 -11.14 -7.37
CA TYR A 76 3.02 -12.24 -7.41
C TYR A 76 2.74 -13.10 -8.64
N PRO A 77 3.43 -12.85 -9.79
CA PRO A 77 3.30 -13.68 -10.98
C PRO A 77 3.67 -15.12 -10.68
N LYS A 78 3.02 -16.06 -11.36
CA LYS A 78 3.46 -17.47 -11.30
C LYS A 78 4.91 -17.56 -11.79
N PRO A 79 5.83 -18.13 -10.99
CA PRO A 79 7.22 -18.24 -11.40
C PRO A 79 7.35 -19.12 -12.64
N LYS A 80 8.22 -18.71 -13.58
CA LYS A 80 8.65 -19.60 -14.65
C LYS A 80 9.47 -20.72 -14.05
N ARG A 81 9.42 -21.94 -14.65
CA ARG A 81 10.17 -23.11 -14.15
C ARG A 81 11.65 -22.77 -13.97
N GLY A 82 12.14 -22.83 -12.73
CA GLY A 82 13.53 -22.49 -12.38
C GLY A 82 13.87 -20.99 -12.39
N GLY A 83 12.89 -20.11 -12.61
CA GLY A 83 13.10 -18.66 -12.58
C GLY A 83 12.92 -18.04 -11.17
N PRO A 84 13.36 -16.80 -10.99
CA PRO A 84 13.20 -16.07 -9.74
C PRO A 84 11.72 -15.84 -9.43
N ARG A 85 11.39 -15.74 -8.15
CA ARG A 85 10.09 -15.24 -7.72
C ARG A 85 10.07 -13.73 -7.86
N LEU A 86 9.17 -13.23 -8.69
CA LEU A 86 8.98 -11.81 -8.91
C LEU A 86 7.84 -11.29 -8.05
N VAL A 87 7.91 -10.02 -7.71
CA VAL A 87 6.80 -9.24 -7.18
C VAL A 87 6.75 -7.90 -7.89
N ILE A 88 5.55 -7.41 -8.16
CA ILE A 88 5.29 -6.09 -8.73
C ILE A 88 4.38 -5.40 -7.73
N SER A 89 4.68 -4.16 -7.37
CA SER A 89 3.84 -3.40 -6.43
C SER A 89 3.34 -2.11 -7.07
N TYR A 90 2.13 -1.70 -6.64
CA TYR A 90 1.46 -0.50 -7.12
C TYR A 90 0.78 0.22 -5.97
N PRO A 91 0.81 1.55 -5.91
CA PRO A 91 -0.01 2.31 -4.99
C PRO A 91 -1.49 2.20 -5.38
N VAL A 92 -2.37 2.24 -4.39
CA VAL A 92 -3.81 2.15 -4.61
C VAL A 92 -4.58 3.08 -3.69
N SER A 93 -5.76 3.51 -4.12
CA SER A 93 -6.78 4.05 -3.22
C SER A 93 -7.70 2.95 -2.74
N ILE A 94 -8.19 3.09 -1.53
CA ILE A 94 -9.12 2.15 -0.88
C ILE A 94 -10.44 2.84 -0.53
N GLY A 95 -11.37 2.07 0.03
CA GLY A 95 -12.65 2.59 0.50
C GLY A 95 -12.51 3.63 1.60
N LYS A 96 -13.28 4.72 1.52
CA LYS A 96 -13.44 5.70 2.61
C LYS A 96 -14.31 5.13 3.74
N MET A 97 -14.36 5.84 4.84
CA MET A 97 -14.95 5.52 6.14
C MET A 97 -16.26 4.71 6.10
N ASP A 98 -17.24 5.12 5.31
CA ASP A 98 -18.56 4.48 5.24
C ASP A 98 -18.66 3.38 4.17
N TRP A 99 -17.59 3.16 3.39
CA TRP A 99 -17.55 2.31 2.21
C TRP A 99 -16.36 1.35 2.25
N ARG A 100 -16.48 0.29 3.05
CA ARG A 100 -15.40 -0.64 3.36
C ARG A 100 -14.91 -1.41 2.14
N THR A 101 -13.59 -1.50 2.00
CA THR A 101 -12.98 -2.58 1.24
C THR A 101 -13.00 -3.84 2.11
N PRO A 102 -13.68 -4.93 1.70
CA PRO A 102 -13.81 -6.12 2.54
C PRO A 102 -12.46 -6.81 2.73
N LEU A 103 -12.16 -7.21 3.97
CA LEU A 103 -10.99 -8.05 4.25
C LEU A 103 -11.24 -9.52 3.91
N GLY A 104 -10.16 -10.26 3.66
CA GLY A 104 -10.18 -11.69 3.46
C GLY A 104 -9.77 -12.16 2.08
N LEU A 105 -10.12 -13.41 1.79
CA LEU A 105 -9.78 -14.08 0.53
C LEU A 105 -10.91 -13.95 -0.48
N THR A 106 -10.55 -13.58 -1.70
CA THR A 106 -11.44 -13.53 -2.85
C THR A 106 -10.66 -13.92 -4.12
N ARG A 107 -11.24 -13.69 -5.28
CA ARG A 107 -10.59 -13.92 -6.58
C ARG A 107 -11.14 -12.98 -7.63
N VAL A 108 -10.37 -12.79 -8.70
CA VAL A 108 -10.85 -12.11 -9.91
C VAL A 108 -11.89 -13.00 -10.59
N MET A 109 -13.12 -12.51 -10.71
CA MET A 109 -14.22 -13.26 -11.35
C MET A 109 -14.48 -12.85 -12.80
N ALA A 110 -14.11 -11.61 -13.17
CA ALA A 110 -14.24 -11.10 -14.53
C ALA A 110 -13.24 -9.97 -14.78
N LYS A 111 -12.95 -9.74 -16.07
CA LYS A 111 -12.08 -8.66 -16.56
C LYS A 111 -12.83 -7.89 -17.62
N GLN A 112 -12.75 -6.58 -17.59
CA GLN A 112 -13.40 -5.73 -18.58
C GLN A 112 -12.46 -4.60 -19.02
N LYS A 113 -12.27 -4.48 -20.32
CA LYS A 113 -11.66 -3.33 -20.96
C LYS A 113 -12.77 -2.38 -21.39
N ASP A 114 -12.51 -1.08 -21.27
CA ASP A 114 -13.44 0.00 -21.57
C ASP A 114 -14.82 -0.23 -20.93
N PRO A 115 -14.89 -0.31 -19.56
CA PRO A 115 -16.13 -0.59 -18.85
C PRO A 115 -17.09 0.59 -18.93
N THR A 116 -18.39 0.32 -19.02
CA THR A 116 -19.42 1.29 -18.65
C THR A 116 -19.56 1.31 -17.14
N TRP A 117 -19.52 2.48 -16.53
CA TRP A 117 -19.78 2.62 -15.11
C TRP A 117 -21.27 2.83 -14.84
N TYR A 118 -21.81 2.01 -13.96
CA TYR A 118 -23.16 2.14 -13.44
C TYR A 118 -23.06 2.56 -11.98
N PRO A 119 -23.25 3.88 -11.66
CA PRO A 119 -23.15 4.34 -10.28
C PRO A 119 -24.12 3.58 -9.38
N PRO A 120 -23.64 3.00 -8.26
CA PRO A 120 -24.51 2.41 -7.24
C PRO A 120 -25.54 3.43 -6.75
N GLU A 121 -26.71 2.96 -6.31
CA GLU A 121 -27.79 3.85 -5.83
C GLU A 121 -27.31 4.75 -4.68
N SER A 122 -26.54 4.19 -3.75
CA SER A 122 -25.94 4.92 -2.64
C SER A 122 -25.04 6.07 -3.09
N VAL A 123 -24.21 5.86 -4.13
CA VAL A 123 -23.36 6.89 -4.72
C VAL A 123 -24.21 7.97 -5.41
N ARG A 124 -25.25 7.57 -6.14
CA ARG A 124 -26.17 8.52 -6.77
C ARG A 124 -26.91 9.38 -5.75
N MET A 125 -27.30 8.78 -4.61
CA MET A 125 -27.97 9.51 -3.53
C MET A 125 -27.03 10.49 -2.81
N GLU A 126 -25.76 10.14 -2.65
CA GLU A 126 -24.72 11.04 -2.10
C GLU A 126 -24.57 12.26 -3.01
N HIS A 127 -24.28 12.06 -4.28
CA HIS A 127 -24.14 13.12 -5.27
C HIS A 127 -25.41 13.99 -5.42
N LEU A 128 -26.61 13.37 -5.33
CA LEU A 128 -27.87 14.12 -5.38
C LEU A 128 -28.00 15.09 -4.20
N LYS A 129 -27.56 14.69 -2.99
CA LYS A 129 -27.55 15.57 -1.81
C LYS A 129 -26.59 16.75 -1.97
N ASP A 130 -25.49 16.53 -2.67
CA ASP A 130 -24.47 17.56 -2.94
C ASP A 130 -24.84 18.46 -4.13
N GLY A 131 -26.00 18.24 -4.75
CA GLY A 131 -26.46 19.03 -5.88
C GLY A 131 -25.83 18.68 -7.23
N ASP A 132 -25.11 17.55 -7.32
CA ASP A 132 -24.42 17.05 -8.51
C ASP A 132 -24.98 15.67 -8.94
N PRO A 133 -26.19 15.60 -9.51
CA PRO A 133 -26.86 14.36 -9.83
C PRO A 133 -26.11 13.56 -10.91
N LEU A 134 -25.77 12.32 -10.60
CA LEU A 134 -25.10 11.42 -11.53
C LEU A 134 -26.08 10.81 -12.54
N PRO A 135 -25.63 10.58 -13.81
CA PRO A 135 -26.42 9.87 -14.81
C PRO A 135 -26.61 8.38 -14.40
N ALA A 136 -27.56 7.70 -15.01
CA ALA A 136 -27.78 6.27 -14.77
C ALA A 136 -26.59 5.40 -15.17
N SER A 137 -25.79 5.83 -16.14
CA SER A 137 -24.55 5.20 -16.55
C SER A 137 -23.59 6.21 -17.18
N VAL A 138 -22.28 5.92 -17.08
CA VAL A 138 -21.22 6.67 -17.76
C VAL A 138 -20.51 5.72 -18.73
N PRO A 139 -20.58 5.99 -20.04
CA PRO A 139 -19.91 5.15 -21.05
C PRO A 139 -18.38 5.21 -20.90
N PRO A 140 -17.64 4.29 -21.58
CA PRO A 140 -16.19 4.40 -21.69
C PRO A 140 -15.74 5.77 -22.18
N GLY A 141 -14.65 6.28 -21.62
CA GLY A 141 -14.09 7.58 -22.03
C GLY A 141 -13.44 8.34 -20.87
N PRO A 142 -12.98 9.58 -21.13
CA PRO A 142 -12.20 10.35 -20.15
C PRO A 142 -12.96 10.72 -18.88
N ASN A 143 -14.29 10.74 -18.96
CA ASN A 143 -15.15 11.07 -17.81
C ASN A 143 -15.56 9.84 -16.99
N ASN A 144 -15.12 8.63 -17.38
CA ASN A 144 -15.49 7.41 -16.66
C ASN A 144 -14.56 7.20 -15.46
N PRO A 145 -15.09 7.19 -14.22
CA PRO A 145 -14.26 7.07 -13.01
C PRO A 145 -13.60 5.68 -12.86
N LEU A 146 -14.02 4.67 -13.63
CA LEU A 146 -13.36 3.35 -13.66
C LEU A 146 -12.10 3.33 -14.54
N GLY A 147 -11.89 4.35 -15.38
CA GLY A 147 -10.83 4.33 -16.36
C GLY A 147 -11.05 3.25 -17.44
N GLN A 148 -9.95 2.80 -18.06
CA GLN A 148 -10.00 1.87 -19.20
C GLN A 148 -10.07 0.39 -18.81
N TYR A 149 -9.74 0.02 -17.56
CA TYR A 149 -9.63 -1.39 -17.16
C TYR A 149 -10.26 -1.61 -15.80
N ALA A 150 -11.01 -2.68 -15.68
CA ALA A 150 -11.60 -3.13 -14.43
C ALA A 150 -11.46 -4.64 -14.25
N LEU A 151 -11.05 -5.05 -13.05
CA LEU A 151 -11.01 -6.44 -12.57
C LEU A 151 -12.12 -6.59 -11.52
N ARG A 152 -13.14 -7.38 -11.80
CA ARG A 152 -14.24 -7.62 -10.86
C ARG A 152 -13.84 -8.72 -9.87
N LEU A 153 -14.05 -8.45 -8.58
CA LEU A 153 -13.76 -9.40 -7.50
C LEU A 153 -15.01 -10.19 -7.11
N ALA A 154 -14.83 -11.43 -6.65
CA ALA A 154 -15.91 -12.26 -6.15
C ALA A 154 -16.39 -11.86 -4.74
N ALA A 155 -15.86 -10.79 -4.17
CA ALA A 155 -16.31 -10.22 -2.91
C ALA A 155 -17.62 -9.42 -3.09
N GLY A 156 -18.44 -9.32 -2.04
CA GLY A 156 -19.65 -8.51 -2.04
C GLY A 156 -20.60 -8.82 -3.21
N LYS A 157 -20.74 -10.07 -3.60
CA LYS A 157 -21.52 -10.50 -4.76
C LYS A 157 -21.02 -9.89 -6.10
N GLY A 158 -19.74 -9.55 -6.18
CA GLY A 158 -19.11 -9.01 -7.38
C GLY A 158 -19.28 -7.51 -7.58
N THR A 159 -19.53 -6.76 -6.52
CA THR A 159 -19.64 -5.29 -6.56
C THR A 159 -18.31 -4.58 -6.42
N TYR A 160 -17.28 -5.26 -5.90
CA TYR A 160 -15.95 -4.68 -5.70
C TYR A 160 -15.06 -4.87 -6.93
N LEU A 161 -14.31 -3.81 -7.25
CA LEU A 161 -13.44 -3.74 -8.42
C LEU A 161 -12.01 -3.34 -8.01
N ILE A 162 -11.03 -3.82 -8.79
CA ILE A 162 -9.73 -3.17 -8.95
C ILE A 162 -9.79 -2.50 -10.33
N HIS A 163 -9.61 -1.17 -10.39
CA HIS A 163 -9.86 -0.42 -11.61
C HIS A 163 -8.96 0.81 -11.74
N GLY A 164 -8.91 1.40 -12.91
CA GLY A 164 -8.22 2.67 -13.16
C GLY A 164 -8.94 3.87 -12.58
N THR A 165 -8.62 5.04 -13.10
CA THR A 165 -9.26 6.28 -12.67
C THR A 165 -9.19 7.35 -13.76
N ASN A 166 -10.12 8.31 -13.72
CA ASN A 166 -10.03 9.58 -14.40
C ASN A 166 -9.49 10.71 -13.50
N ASN A 167 -9.24 10.39 -12.22
CA ASN A 167 -8.65 11.33 -11.25
C ASN A 167 -7.41 10.69 -10.58
N PRO A 168 -6.24 10.73 -11.23
CA PRO A 168 -5.02 10.09 -10.72
C PRO A 168 -4.46 10.73 -9.45
N ILE A 169 -4.70 12.02 -9.20
CA ILE A 169 -4.21 12.72 -7.99
C ILE A 169 -4.69 12.04 -6.71
N ALA A 170 -5.87 11.42 -6.75
CA ALA A 170 -6.46 10.76 -5.60
C ALA A 170 -5.91 9.35 -5.32
N VAL A 171 -4.94 8.84 -6.10
CA VAL A 171 -4.33 7.53 -5.84
C VAL A 171 -3.44 7.62 -4.59
N GLY A 172 -3.61 6.65 -3.69
CA GLY A 172 -2.96 6.65 -2.37
C GLY A 172 -3.81 7.25 -1.25
N LEU A 173 -5.07 7.65 -1.55
CA LEU A 173 -5.99 8.21 -0.55
C LEU A 173 -7.15 7.24 -0.25
N PRO A 174 -7.75 7.27 0.96
CA PRO A 174 -8.96 6.52 1.30
C PRO A 174 -10.22 7.27 0.82
N VAL A 175 -10.47 7.27 -0.49
CA VAL A 175 -11.50 8.13 -1.12
C VAL A 175 -12.52 7.37 -1.96
N THR A 176 -12.43 6.05 -2.06
CA THR A 176 -13.35 5.26 -2.90
C THR A 176 -14.59 4.80 -2.13
N HIS A 177 -15.57 4.24 -2.86
CA HIS A 177 -16.72 3.56 -2.28
C HIS A 177 -16.47 2.05 -2.13
N GLY A 178 -15.28 1.68 -1.60
CA GLY A 178 -14.88 0.32 -1.32
C GLY A 178 -14.11 -0.37 -2.44
N CYS A 179 -14.08 0.16 -3.65
CA CYS A 179 -13.26 -0.34 -4.75
C CYS A 179 -11.78 0.06 -4.57
N ILE A 180 -10.91 -0.67 -5.27
CA ILE A 180 -9.47 -0.43 -5.26
C ILE A 180 -9.12 0.32 -6.54
N ARG A 181 -8.67 1.58 -6.40
CA ARG A 181 -8.35 2.47 -7.52
C ARG A 181 -6.85 2.49 -7.74
N MET A 182 -6.42 2.43 -8.99
CA MET A 182 -5.02 2.45 -9.43
C MET A 182 -4.77 3.60 -10.39
N TYR A 183 -3.52 3.99 -10.56
CA TYR A 183 -3.12 4.84 -11.68
C TYR A 183 -3.53 4.19 -13.02
N PRO A 184 -3.88 4.99 -14.05
CA PRO A 184 -4.28 4.47 -15.36
C PRO A 184 -3.22 3.56 -16.01
N GLU A 185 -1.95 3.95 -15.92
CA GLU A 185 -0.80 3.20 -16.42
C GLU A 185 -0.58 1.89 -15.65
N ASP A 186 -0.76 1.91 -14.33
CA ASP A 186 -0.56 0.74 -13.45
C ASP A 186 -1.60 -0.34 -13.72
N VAL A 187 -2.87 0.03 -13.79
CA VAL A 187 -3.91 -0.94 -14.12
C VAL A 187 -3.78 -1.44 -15.56
N ALA A 188 -3.32 -0.61 -16.49
CA ALA A 188 -3.06 -1.02 -17.87
C ALA A 188 -1.91 -2.04 -17.94
N ALA A 189 -0.86 -1.88 -17.14
CA ALA A 189 0.23 -2.83 -17.00
C ALA A 189 -0.19 -4.12 -16.30
N LEU A 190 -0.98 -4.03 -15.22
CA LEU A 190 -1.45 -5.18 -14.42
C LEU A 190 -2.46 -6.04 -15.19
N PHE A 191 -3.41 -5.43 -15.89
CA PHE A 191 -4.56 -6.08 -16.50
C PHE A 191 -4.21 -7.27 -17.39
N PRO A 192 -3.25 -7.20 -18.33
CA PRO A 192 -2.90 -8.35 -19.18
C PRO A 192 -2.29 -9.51 -18.42
N MET A 193 -1.65 -9.26 -17.28
CA MET A 193 -0.98 -10.28 -16.47
C MET A 193 -1.96 -11.09 -15.60
N ILE A 194 -3.15 -10.58 -15.33
CA ILE A 194 -4.12 -11.20 -14.44
C ILE A 194 -5.06 -12.11 -15.23
N ALA A 195 -5.22 -13.36 -14.78
CA ALA A 195 -6.23 -14.30 -15.28
C ALA A 195 -7.49 -14.25 -14.42
N VAL A 196 -8.65 -14.59 -15.01
CA VAL A 196 -9.85 -14.92 -14.25
C VAL A 196 -9.53 -16.12 -13.35
N GLY A 197 -9.96 -16.06 -12.08
CA GLY A 197 -9.61 -17.04 -11.06
C GLY A 197 -8.36 -16.69 -10.24
N THR A 198 -7.58 -15.66 -10.63
CA THR A 198 -6.43 -15.20 -9.81
C THR A 198 -6.87 -14.91 -8.38
N PRO A 199 -6.23 -15.53 -7.36
CA PRO A 199 -6.54 -15.26 -5.96
C PRO A 199 -6.21 -13.82 -5.58
N VAL A 200 -7.02 -13.24 -4.71
CA VAL A 200 -6.85 -11.89 -4.16
C VAL A 200 -7.00 -11.95 -2.65
N ARG A 201 -6.02 -11.46 -1.92
CA ARG A 201 -6.07 -11.27 -0.46
C ARG A 201 -6.16 -9.79 -0.15
N LEU A 202 -7.15 -9.41 0.62
CA LEU A 202 -7.33 -8.05 1.14
C LEU A 202 -7.01 -8.12 2.63
N ILE A 203 -5.92 -7.47 3.05
CA ILE A 203 -5.35 -7.60 4.39
C ILE A 203 -5.25 -6.24 5.08
N ASN A 204 -5.14 -6.28 6.41
CA ASN A 204 -4.98 -5.12 7.27
C ASN A 204 -3.76 -5.35 8.16
N GLU A 205 -2.58 -5.14 7.59
CA GLU A 205 -1.28 -5.32 8.24
C GLU A 205 -0.56 -3.97 8.35
N PRO A 206 -0.86 -3.19 9.39
CA PRO A 206 -0.29 -1.85 9.54
C PRO A 206 1.19 -1.87 9.92
N VAL A 207 1.67 -2.99 10.46
CA VAL A 207 3.06 -3.17 10.88
C VAL A 207 3.65 -4.37 10.18
N LYS A 208 4.80 -4.18 9.56
CA LYS A 208 5.55 -5.24 8.90
C LYS A 208 6.99 -5.25 9.44
N VAL A 209 7.52 -6.44 9.67
CA VAL A 209 8.90 -6.65 10.11
C VAL A 209 9.60 -7.66 9.21
N ALA A 210 10.90 -7.50 9.04
CA ALA A 210 11.74 -8.44 8.28
C ALA A 210 13.15 -8.48 8.84
N TRP A 211 13.73 -9.69 8.79
CA TRP A 211 15.15 -9.90 8.97
C TRP A 211 15.85 -9.84 7.63
N ILE A 212 16.81 -8.96 7.50
CA ILE A 212 17.64 -8.85 6.29
C ILE A 212 19.07 -8.54 6.72
N ASP A 213 20.00 -9.40 6.34
CA ASP A 213 21.44 -9.22 6.56
C ASP A 213 21.82 -8.92 8.03
N GLY A 214 21.13 -9.58 8.98
CA GLY A 214 21.38 -9.40 10.42
C GLY A 214 20.71 -8.16 11.04
N GLU A 215 19.90 -7.43 10.27
CA GLU A 215 19.13 -6.29 10.74
C GLU A 215 17.65 -6.63 10.88
N LEU A 216 17.02 -6.20 11.97
CA LEU A 216 15.57 -6.22 12.14
C LEU A 216 15.00 -4.91 11.59
N LEU A 217 14.32 -5.01 10.48
CA LEU A 217 13.66 -3.90 9.81
C LEU A 217 12.19 -3.81 10.23
N LEU A 218 11.72 -2.59 10.44
CA LEU A 218 10.34 -2.25 10.78
C LEU A 218 9.80 -1.25 9.77
N GLU A 219 8.59 -1.50 9.28
CA GLU A 219 7.78 -0.59 8.47
C GLU A 219 6.42 -0.48 9.13
N ALA A 220 5.96 0.75 9.39
CA ALA A 220 4.70 1.04 10.06
C ALA A 220 3.86 2.04 9.27
N HIS A 221 2.57 1.76 9.16
CA HIS A 221 1.55 2.59 8.52
C HIS A 221 0.42 2.89 9.51
N PRO A 222 -0.35 3.97 9.33
CA PRO A 222 -1.51 4.24 10.17
C PRO A 222 -2.46 3.04 10.13
N PRO A 223 -2.75 2.41 11.28
CA PRO A 223 -3.68 1.31 11.30
C PRO A 223 -5.07 1.78 10.86
N VAL A 224 -5.78 0.93 10.15
CA VAL A 224 -7.17 1.17 9.76
C VAL A 224 -8.09 0.20 10.48
N ASP A 225 -9.17 0.72 11.04
CA ASP A 225 -10.18 -0.09 11.69
C ASP A 225 -11.07 -0.85 10.68
N ALA A 226 -12.03 -1.59 11.21
CA ALA A 226 -13.01 -2.28 10.37
C ALA A 226 -13.89 -1.30 9.56
N GLN A 227 -13.87 -0.02 9.85
CA GLN A 227 -14.55 1.06 9.16
C GLN A 227 -13.66 1.75 8.12
N GLY A 228 -12.35 1.40 8.07
CA GLY A 228 -11.36 2.03 7.19
C GLY A 228 -10.86 3.38 7.73
N GLN A 229 -11.11 3.67 9.02
CA GLN A 229 -10.56 4.85 9.69
C GLN A 229 -9.18 4.55 10.24
N SER A 230 -8.24 5.49 10.07
CA SER A 230 -6.98 5.45 10.80
C SER A 230 -7.24 5.71 12.29
N PHE A 231 -6.56 4.97 13.14
CA PHE A 231 -6.59 5.14 14.59
C PHE A 231 -5.17 5.10 15.18
N GLU A 232 -5.02 5.54 16.42
CA GLU A 232 -3.73 5.51 17.10
C GLU A 232 -3.25 4.06 17.30
N PRO A 233 -1.97 3.76 17.00
CA PRO A 233 -1.42 2.42 17.14
C PRO A 233 -1.47 1.95 18.60
N ASN A 234 -1.91 0.72 18.83
CA ASN A 234 -1.81 0.09 20.15
C ASN A 234 -0.39 -0.43 20.37
N LEU A 235 0.36 0.24 21.25
CA LEU A 235 1.76 -0.08 21.55
C LEU A 235 1.95 -1.47 22.16
N ASP A 236 0.95 -2.00 22.88
CA ASP A 236 1.04 -3.35 23.46
C ASP A 236 0.91 -4.41 22.37
N GLN A 237 -0.07 -4.28 21.48
CA GLN A 237 -0.19 -5.18 20.31
C GLN A 237 1.05 -5.12 19.42
N PHE A 238 1.62 -3.93 19.22
CA PHE A 238 2.87 -3.79 18.48
C PHE A 238 4.03 -4.53 19.16
N SER A 239 4.17 -4.38 20.47
CA SER A 239 5.21 -5.08 21.24
C SER A 239 5.07 -6.60 21.14
N GLU A 240 3.82 -7.12 21.11
CA GLU A 240 3.54 -8.54 20.87
C GLU A 240 3.93 -8.98 19.46
N LEU A 241 3.57 -8.21 18.44
CA LEU A 241 3.95 -8.49 17.05
C LEU A 241 5.46 -8.51 16.87
N LEU A 242 6.15 -7.54 17.45
CA LEU A 242 7.61 -7.48 17.38
C LEU A 242 8.27 -8.64 18.11
N ARG A 243 7.81 -9.00 19.32
CA ARG A 243 8.30 -10.18 20.05
C ARG A 243 8.05 -11.48 19.28
N ALA A 244 6.88 -11.62 18.66
CA ALA A 244 6.56 -12.79 17.83
C ALA A 244 7.47 -12.90 16.60
N ALA A 245 7.83 -11.77 15.98
CA ALA A 245 8.74 -11.73 14.84
C ALA A 245 10.19 -12.05 15.21
N VAL A 246 10.60 -11.70 16.43
CA VAL A 246 11.94 -11.89 16.97
C VAL A 246 12.13 -13.30 17.49
N GLY A 247 11.09 -13.93 18.07
CA GLY A 247 11.17 -15.24 18.72
C GLY A 247 12.16 -15.23 19.89
N ASP A 248 12.87 -16.36 20.08
CA ASP A 248 13.88 -16.55 21.14
C ASP A 248 15.27 -16.03 20.75
N SER A 249 15.39 -15.24 19.67
CA SER A 249 16.68 -14.73 19.23
C SER A 249 17.27 -13.73 20.23
N THR A 250 18.59 -13.82 20.44
CA THR A 250 19.37 -12.91 21.30
C THR A 250 19.60 -11.58 20.59
N LEU A 251 18.56 -10.79 20.50
CA LEU A 251 18.58 -9.53 19.77
C LEU A 251 18.72 -8.32 20.68
N ALA A 252 19.53 -7.39 20.25
CA ALA A 252 19.49 -6.03 20.75
C ALA A 252 18.41 -5.24 19.99
N ILE A 253 17.24 -5.07 20.60
CA ILE A 253 16.16 -4.25 20.03
C ILE A 253 16.19 -2.86 20.67
N HIS A 254 16.16 -1.84 19.82
CA HIS A 254 16.02 -0.44 20.22
C HIS A 254 14.54 -0.11 20.42
N TRP A 255 13.96 -0.54 21.55
CA TRP A 255 12.53 -0.44 21.85
C TRP A 255 11.98 0.99 21.78
N ASP A 256 12.72 1.97 22.28
CA ASP A 256 12.25 3.36 22.25
C ASP A 256 12.18 3.88 20.81
N TYR A 257 13.20 3.58 20.00
CA TYR A 257 13.16 3.94 18.58
C TYR A 257 12.08 3.18 17.80
N ALA A 258 11.87 1.90 18.09
CA ALA A 258 10.78 1.13 17.48
C ALA A 258 9.39 1.74 17.80
N ARG A 259 9.19 2.27 19.02
CA ARG A 259 7.98 3.01 19.37
C ARG A 259 7.83 4.31 18.60
N GLU A 260 8.91 5.08 18.45
CA GLU A 260 8.91 6.30 17.64
C GLU A 260 8.50 6.03 16.19
N VAL A 261 9.07 4.99 15.57
CA VAL A 261 8.71 4.55 14.21
C VAL A 261 7.23 4.17 14.13
N LEU A 262 6.72 3.43 15.13
CA LEU A 262 5.32 3.05 15.18
C LEU A 262 4.39 4.26 15.34
N GLN A 263 4.73 5.21 16.21
CA GLN A 263 3.93 6.42 16.42
C GLN A 263 3.93 7.32 15.18
N LYS A 264 5.07 7.43 14.50
CA LYS A 264 5.18 8.19 13.25
C LYS A 264 4.41 7.56 12.10
N ALA A 265 4.42 6.23 12.02
CA ALA A 265 3.67 5.41 11.06
C ALA A 265 3.69 5.97 9.63
N ASP A 266 4.85 6.45 9.17
CA ASP A 266 5.01 7.14 7.88
C ASP A 266 5.33 6.20 6.72
N GLY A 267 5.49 4.91 6.98
CA GLY A 267 5.84 3.90 5.98
C GLY A 267 7.34 3.80 5.69
N VAL A 268 8.17 4.65 6.29
CA VAL A 268 9.63 4.57 6.11
C VAL A 268 10.19 3.38 6.88
N ILE A 269 10.99 2.55 6.19
CA ILE A 269 11.64 1.40 6.82
C ILE A 269 12.78 1.87 7.73
N ALA A 270 12.76 1.39 8.98
CA ALA A 270 13.78 1.68 9.98
C ALA A 270 14.44 0.38 10.49
N THR A 271 15.74 0.42 10.76
CA THR A 271 16.46 -0.66 11.45
C THR A 271 16.24 -0.50 12.95
N VAL A 272 15.48 -1.40 13.55
CA VAL A 272 15.10 -1.34 14.97
C VAL A 272 15.80 -2.39 15.84
N GLY A 273 16.60 -3.24 15.24
CA GLY A 273 17.40 -4.25 15.98
C GLY A 273 18.52 -4.82 15.13
N LEU A 274 19.51 -5.35 15.81
CA LEU A 274 20.66 -6.01 15.20
C LEU A 274 20.82 -7.40 15.81
N GLU A 275 21.26 -8.37 15.02
CA GLU A 275 21.70 -9.67 15.53
C GLU A 275 22.90 -9.44 16.45
N ALA A 276 22.80 -9.88 17.71
CA ALA A 276 23.89 -9.73 18.64
C ALA A 276 25.07 -10.60 18.19
N ASP A 277 26.21 -9.99 17.97
CA ASP A 277 27.45 -10.71 17.70
C ASP A 277 27.89 -11.45 18.96
N LEU A 278 27.46 -12.73 19.07
CA LEU A 278 27.83 -13.60 20.17
C LEU A 278 29.35 -13.94 20.19
N SER A 279 30.10 -13.55 19.16
CA SER A 279 31.57 -13.77 19.15
C SER A 279 32.30 -12.90 20.17
N ALA A 280 31.70 -11.76 20.55
CA ALA A 280 32.27 -10.87 21.57
C ALA A 280 31.98 -11.30 23.03
N VAL A 281 31.08 -12.30 23.25
CA VAL A 281 30.68 -12.79 24.60
C VAL A 281 31.47 -14.02 25.06
N ARG A 282 32.29 -14.59 24.23
CA ARG A 282 33.27 -15.60 24.70
C ARG A 282 34.37 -14.86 25.48
N GLY A 283 34.13 -14.72 26.78
CA GLY A 283 35.13 -14.25 27.72
C GLY A 283 36.38 -15.17 27.64
N PRO A 284 37.52 -14.68 28.18
CA PRO A 284 38.79 -15.41 28.09
C PRO A 284 38.65 -16.78 28.71
N ASP A 285 39.16 -17.78 27.99
CA ASP A 285 39.29 -19.17 28.42
C ASP A 285 39.75 -19.27 29.89
N LEU A 286 38.82 -19.74 30.74
CA LEU A 286 39.19 -20.22 32.09
C LEU A 286 39.63 -21.71 32.00
N ASP A 287 40.66 -21.95 31.22
CA ASP A 287 41.45 -23.19 31.30
C ASP A 287 42.91 -22.81 31.56
N LYS A 288 43.24 -22.69 32.88
CA LYS A 288 44.57 -22.96 33.44
C LYS A 288 44.45 -23.40 34.89
#